data_87872b279de90c47594542764625fe1f
#
_entry.id   87872b279de90c47594542764625fe1f
#
_cell.length_a   1.000
_cell.length_b   1.000
_cell.length_c   1.000
_cell.angle_alpha   90.00
_cell.angle_beta   90.00
_cell.angle_gamma   90.00
#
_symmetry.space_group_name_H-M   'P 1'
#
loop_
_entity.id
_entity.type
_entity.pdbx_description
1 polymer ?
#
loop_
_entity_poly.entity_id
_entity_poly.type
_entity_poly.pdbx_seq_one_letter_code
_entity_poly.pdbx_strand_id
1 'polypeptide(L)'
;MTKFLSNKCFLVKLFVILLLLSLNLFAQQVDYKFEEVISGIEVQNITGDGENIWFATNGKGIYKYNLKSKKLSNYSTLLDNLQMDFFFCVAANDDYVWAGSTDGLFILDKRRDRWSKRKFGKGGQLSNWIRSISYDKYDDAVWIGRFMYLTKLDLRSRRFYDYDLTRDKNMKTNTIKAITVDGDSIVWFGTEAGLHKYDKSRAIDYDDALQFYDNSFNYFYGEGETVSISSVLLEQNNIWIGLDEFITEENPEYNLGGLYKFNRRNEWTKFDDKSGLSGNGIFCLERTGKYIWIGVYQFGKSTKDIYGRGLAIINNITGEVKEIRNENLSDSILALYFDGKNMWVGTNTGAYKLELTNELSHLSGN
;
A
#
# COMPACT_ATOMS: atom_id res chain seq x y z
N MET A 1 68.99 -9.97 -12.93
CA MET A 1 68.08 -9.23 -13.83
C MET A 1 66.62 -9.71 -13.78
N THR A 2 66.32 -10.89 -13.30
CA THR A 2 64.98 -11.51 -13.28
C THR A 2 64.04 -11.06 -12.16
N LYS A 3 64.53 -10.55 -11.00
CA LYS A 3 63.68 -10.07 -9.90
C LYS A 3 63.09 -8.67 -10.11
N PHE A 4 63.65 -7.84 -10.99
CA PHE A 4 63.16 -6.49 -11.28
C PHE A 4 61.96 -6.46 -12.24
N LEU A 5 61.82 -7.46 -13.10
CA LEU A 5 60.71 -7.61 -14.04
C LEU A 5 59.43 -8.16 -13.36
N SER A 6 59.57 -9.01 -12.33
CA SER A 6 58.48 -9.56 -11.56
C SER A 6 57.71 -8.47 -10.76
N ASN A 7 58.42 -7.52 -10.14
CA ASN A 7 57.80 -6.46 -9.35
C ASN A 7 57.05 -5.42 -10.20
N LYS A 8 57.54 -5.13 -11.44
CA LYS A 8 56.80 -4.24 -12.35
C LYS A 8 55.48 -4.85 -12.85
N CYS A 9 55.48 -6.16 -13.14
CA CYS A 9 54.29 -6.85 -13.56
C CYS A 9 53.25 -6.97 -12.42
N PHE A 10 53.68 -7.12 -11.19
CA PHE A 10 52.79 -7.13 -10.00
C PHE A 10 52.20 -5.76 -9.72
N LEU A 11 52.96 -4.68 -9.81
CA LEU A 11 52.48 -3.31 -9.64
C LEU A 11 51.49 -2.89 -10.72
N VAL A 12 51.71 -3.30 -11.98
CA VAL A 12 50.74 -3.05 -13.08
C VAL A 12 49.45 -3.82 -12.87
N LYS A 13 49.50 -5.09 -12.44
CA LYS A 13 48.28 -5.88 -12.12
C LYS A 13 47.53 -5.29 -10.93
N LEU A 14 48.24 -4.82 -9.88
CA LEU A 14 47.61 -4.18 -8.72
C LEU A 14 46.97 -2.86 -9.11
N PHE A 15 47.58 -2.07 -9.99
CA PHE A 15 47.04 -0.81 -10.48
C PHE A 15 45.80 -1.02 -11.37
N VAL A 16 45.81 -2.06 -12.23
CA VAL A 16 44.64 -2.43 -13.04
C VAL A 16 43.48 -2.94 -12.17
N ILE A 17 43.78 -3.71 -11.11
CA ILE A 17 42.74 -4.17 -10.16
C ILE A 17 42.17 -2.98 -9.37
N LEU A 18 43.02 -2.03 -8.93
CA LEU A 18 42.59 -0.81 -8.24
C LEU A 18 41.80 0.11 -9.20
N LEU A 19 42.15 0.19 -10.48
CA LEU A 19 41.38 0.93 -11.49
C LEU A 19 40.04 0.27 -11.80
N LEU A 20 39.97 -1.07 -11.88
CA LEU A 20 38.74 -1.82 -12.03
C LEU A 20 37.85 -1.76 -10.80
N LEU A 21 38.42 -1.70 -9.59
CA LEU A 21 37.69 -1.46 -8.35
C LEU A 21 37.20 -0.01 -8.24
N SER A 22 37.92 0.98 -8.71
CA SER A 22 37.46 2.37 -8.76
C SER A 22 36.39 2.61 -9.83
N LEU A 23 36.39 1.87 -10.94
CA LEU A 23 35.36 1.93 -11.96
C LEU A 23 34.04 1.29 -11.50
N ASN A 24 34.08 0.34 -10.56
CA ASN A 24 32.86 -0.21 -9.96
C ASN A 24 32.30 0.66 -8.81
N LEU A 25 33.02 1.68 -8.34
CA LEU A 25 32.55 2.61 -7.30
C LEU A 25 31.74 3.80 -7.84
N PHE A 26 31.70 4.01 -9.14
CA PHE A 26 30.70 4.84 -9.78
C PHE A 26 29.50 3.94 -10.19
N ALA A 27 28.85 3.32 -9.23
CA ALA A 27 27.46 2.92 -9.41
C ALA A 27 26.72 4.21 -9.81
N GLN A 28 26.32 4.30 -11.06
CA GLN A 28 25.58 5.44 -11.60
C GLN A 28 24.39 5.64 -10.67
N GLN A 29 24.40 6.68 -9.86
CA GLN A 29 23.29 7.00 -8.96
C GLN A 29 22.11 7.30 -9.88
N VAL A 30 21.13 6.41 -9.92
CA VAL A 30 19.92 6.59 -10.72
C VAL A 30 19.19 7.82 -10.18
N ASP A 31 19.04 8.84 -11.00
CA ASP A 31 18.33 10.06 -10.64
C ASP A 31 16.81 9.83 -10.84
N TYR A 32 16.09 9.62 -9.75
CA TYR A 32 14.65 9.49 -9.75
C TYR A 32 13.97 10.87 -9.79
N LYS A 33 13.51 11.28 -10.96
CA LYS A 33 12.86 12.59 -11.16
C LYS A 33 11.38 12.52 -10.80
N PHE A 34 11.06 12.89 -9.57
CA PHE A 34 9.68 13.05 -9.12
C PHE A 34 9.13 14.42 -9.51
N GLU A 35 8.05 14.44 -10.27
CA GLU A 35 7.27 15.62 -10.61
C GLU A 35 6.22 15.85 -9.51
N GLU A 36 6.24 17.01 -8.84
CA GLU A 36 5.21 17.36 -7.86
C GLU A 36 3.90 17.70 -8.58
N VAL A 37 2.80 17.05 -8.18
CA VAL A 37 1.47 17.22 -8.75
C VAL A 37 0.53 17.92 -7.76
N ILE A 38 0.66 17.60 -6.48
CA ILE A 38 -0.08 18.25 -5.38
C ILE A 38 0.95 18.63 -4.33
N SER A 39 0.91 19.89 -3.86
CA SER A 39 1.84 20.44 -2.88
C SER A 39 1.16 20.82 -1.58
N GLY A 40 1.84 20.61 -0.44
CA GLY A 40 1.42 21.04 0.89
C GLY A 40 0.17 20.35 1.44
N ILE A 41 -0.19 19.18 0.92
CA ILE A 41 -1.41 18.44 1.27
C ILE A 41 -1.07 16.99 1.53
N GLU A 42 -1.49 16.45 2.67
CA GLU A 42 -1.33 15.05 2.98
C GLU A 42 -2.25 14.17 2.13
N VAL A 43 -1.66 13.23 1.38
CA VAL A 43 -2.36 12.32 0.47
C VAL A 43 -2.38 10.92 1.07
N GLN A 44 -3.55 10.46 1.48
CA GLN A 44 -3.76 9.21 2.20
C GLN A 44 -3.88 7.98 1.30
N ASN A 45 -4.44 8.16 0.10
CA ASN A 45 -4.66 7.05 -0.82
C ASN A 45 -4.78 7.56 -2.26
N ILE A 46 -4.40 6.70 -3.22
CA ILE A 46 -4.41 7.00 -4.66
C ILE A 46 -5.03 5.83 -5.41
N THR A 47 -5.84 6.13 -6.42
CA THR A 47 -6.37 5.15 -7.36
C THR A 47 -6.51 5.74 -8.76
N GLY A 48 -6.66 4.91 -9.77
CA GLY A 48 -6.94 5.34 -11.14
C GLY A 48 -8.18 4.68 -11.73
N ASP A 49 -8.78 5.32 -12.73
CA ASP A 49 -9.90 4.80 -13.51
C ASP A 49 -9.56 4.64 -15.01
N GLY A 50 -8.27 4.70 -15.35
CA GLY A 50 -7.78 4.64 -16.73
C GLY A 50 -7.70 6.01 -17.42
N GLU A 51 -8.54 6.97 -17.06
CA GLU A 51 -8.51 8.35 -17.58
C GLU A 51 -7.99 9.36 -16.57
N ASN A 52 -8.26 9.10 -15.29
CA ASN A 52 -7.93 10.02 -14.20
C ASN A 52 -7.24 9.28 -13.06
N ILE A 53 -6.42 10.01 -12.33
CA ILE A 53 -5.90 9.63 -11.03
C ILE A 53 -6.66 10.39 -9.95
N TRP A 54 -7.11 9.66 -8.95
CA TRP A 54 -7.90 10.16 -7.83
C TRP A 54 -7.10 10.08 -6.54
N PHE A 55 -7.12 11.17 -5.76
CA PHE A 55 -6.36 11.28 -4.52
C PHE A 55 -7.30 11.58 -3.36
N ALA A 56 -7.29 10.73 -2.35
CA ALA A 56 -7.94 10.98 -1.07
C ALA A 56 -6.98 11.78 -0.18
N THR A 57 -7.44 12.90 0.37
CA THR A 57 -6.60 13.80 1.17
C THR A 57 -7.08 13.98 2.59
N ASN A 58 -6.15 14.31 3.47
CA ASN A 58 -6.42 14.65 4.85
C ASN A 58 -6.71 16.16 4.98
N GLY A 59 -7.98 16.55 4.85
CA GLY A 59 -8.45 17.91 5.09
C GLY A 59 -8.56 18.82 3.87
N LYS A 60 -8.47 18.28 2.63
CA LYS A 60 -8.64 19.05 1.38
C LYS A 60 -9.55 18.36 0.35
N GLY A 61 -10.33 17.36 0.78
CA GLY A 61 -11.28 16.67 -0.09
C GLY A 61 -10.63 15.64 -1.01
N ILE A 62 -11.19 15.51 -2.21
CA ILE A 62 -10.74 14.57 -3.24
C ILE A 62 -10.19 15.36 -4.43
N TYR A 63 -8.97 15.03 -4.84
CA TYR A 63 -8.37 15.58 -6.05
C TYR A 63 -8.51 14.59 -7.21
N LYS A 64 -8.66 15.15 -8.41
CA LYS A 64 -8.69 14.44 -9.69
C LYS A 64 -7.67 15.03 -10.64
N TYR A 65 -6.75 14.20 -11.12
CA TYR A 65 -5.80 14.56 -12.17
C TYR A 65 -6.16 13.81 -13.46
N ASN A 66 -6.49 14.54 -14.52
CA ASN A 66 -6.80 13.94 -15.82
C ASN A 66 -5.50 13.65 -16.59
N LEU A 67 -5.28 12.40 -16.93
CA LEU A 67 -4.04 11.92 -17.57
C LEU A 67 -3.78 12.54 -18.95
N LYS A 68 -4.85 12.81 -19.72
CA LYS A 68 -4.75 13.37 -21.09
C LYS A 68 -4.49 14.87 -21.08
N SER A 69 -5.30 15.61 -20.33
CA SER A 69 -5.21 17.09 -20.29
C SER A 69 -4.19 17.61 -19.28
N LYS A 70 -3.68 16.74 -18.40
CA LYS A 70 -2.80 17.06 -17.26
C LYS A 70 -3.40 18.10 -16.29
N LYS A 71 -4.73 18.20 -16.28
CA LYS A 71 -5.45 19.17 -15.43
C LYS A 71 -5.77 18.53 -14.08
N LEU A 72 -5.40 19.26 -13.01
CA LEU A 72 -5.80 18.97 -11.64
C LEU A 72 -7.11 19.70 -11.30
N SER A 73 -8.04 19.02 -10.66
CA SER A 73 -9.29 19.58 -10.12
C SER A 73 -9.56 19.00 -8.72
N ASN A 74 -10.42 19.65 -7.95
CA ASN A 74 -10.69 19.31 -6.56
C ASN A 74 -12.18 19.30 -6.27
N TYR A 75 -12.61 18.38 -5.42
CA TYR A 75 -13.91 18.34 -4.78
C TYR A 75 -13.70 18.52 -3.27
N SER A 76 -14.31 19.57 -2.71
CA SER A 76 -14.11 19.94 -1.30
C SER A 76 -15.29 20.74 -0.77
N THR A 77 -15.31 20.91 0.55
CA THR A 77 -16.32 21.77 1.21
C THR A 77 -16.16 23.24 0.79
N LEU A 78 -14.92 23.68 0.52
CA LEU A 78 -14.65 25.05 0.07
C LEU A 78 -15.28 25.37 -1.30
N LEU A 79 -15.40 24.36 -2.17
CA LEU A 79 -16.00 24.49 -3.49
C LEU A 79 -17.50 24.16 -3.50
N ASP A 80 -18.07 23.89 -2.31
CA ASP A 80 -19.49 23.56 -2.07
C ASP A 80 -20.01 22.37 -2.90
N ASN A 81 -19.10 21.48 -3.29
CA ASN A 81 -19.42 20.30 -4.08
C ASN A 81 -19.19 18.97 -3.33
N LEU A 82 -18.71 19.04 -2.09
CA LEU A 82 -18.49 17.91 -1.20
C LEU A 82 -18.77 18.34 0.26
N GLN A 83 -19.26 17.41 1.10
CA GLN A 83 -19.66 17.71 2.50
C GLN A 83 -18.59 17.31 3.52
N MET A 84 -17.37 16.94 3.07
CA MET A 84 -16.28 16.48 3.89
C MET A 84 -14.95 16.74 3.17
N ASP A 85 -13.90 17.01 3.93
CA ASP A 85 -12.56 17.21 3.39
C ASP A 85 -11.54 16.15 3.84
N PHE A 86 -11.92 15.26 4.77
CA PHE A 86 -11.05 14.23 5.34
C PHE A 86 -11.39 12.85 4.79
N PHE A 87 -10.52 12.31 3.93
CA PHE A 87 -10.70 11.00 3.30
C PHE A 87 -9.47 10.13 3.48
N PHE A 88 -9.68 8.85 3.78
CA PHE A 88 -8.63 7.86 4.06
C PHE A 88 -8.38 6.90 2.90
N CYS A 89 -9.40 6.66 2.10
CA CYS A 89 -9.33 5.73 0.97
C CYS A 89 -10.22 6.18 -0.18
N VAL A 90 -9.86 5.77 -1.38
CA VAL A 90 -10.60 6.03 -2.61
C VAL A 90 -10.50 4.82 -3.55
N ALA A 91 -11.60 4.47 -4.21
CA ALA A 91 -11.65 3.50 -5.30
C ALA A 91 -12.48 4.08 -6.44
N ALA A 92 -12.24 3.64 -7.66
CA ALA A 92 -12.93 4.14 -8.84
C ALA A 92 -13.15 3.02 -9.86
N ASN A 93 -14.21 3.15 -10.65
CA ASN A 93 -14.41 2.47 -11.92
C ASN A 93 -14.83 3.49 -12.99
N ASP A 94 -15.29 3.05 -14.15
CA ASP A 94 -15.68 3.94 -15.25
C ASP A 94 -16.83 4.89 -14.89
N ASP A 95 -17.78 4.45 -14.06
CA ASP A 95 -19.01 5.19 -13.75
C ASP A 95 -18.98 5.94 -12.42
N TYR A 96 -18.21 5.44 -11.42
CA TYR A 96 -18.27 5.92 -10.04
C TYR A 96 -16.90 6.13 -9.41
N VAL A 97 -16.85 7.01 -8.39
CA VAL A 97 -15.77 7.07 -7.40
C VAL A 97 -16.37 6.88 -6.03
N TRP A 98 -15.75 6.04 -5.22
CA TRP A 98 -16.08 5.81 -3.81
C TRP A 98 -14.97 6.34 -2.93
N ALA A 99 -15.31 7.18 -1.96
CA ALA A 99 -14.36 7.77 -1.03
C ALA A 99 -14.80 7.55 0.41
N GLY A 100 -13.89 7.03 1.23
CA GLY A 100 -14.13 6.69 2.62
C GLY A 100 -13.65 7.76 3.58
N SER A 101 -14.52 8.16 4.52
CA SER A 101 -14.25 9.14 5.56
C SER A 101 -14.56 8.60 6.96
N THR A 102 -14.41 9.41 8.00
CA THR A 102 -14.91 9.09 9.37
C THR A 102 -16.42 9.19 9.49
N ASP A 103 -17.10 9.81 8.52
CA ASP A 103 -18.53 10.09 8.57
C ASP A 103 -19.32 9.39 7.45
N GLY A 104 -18.78 8.28 6.94
CA GLY A 104 -19.43 7.42 5.98
C GLY A 104 -18.76 7.36 4.62
N LEU A 105 -19.45 6.73 3.68
CA LEU A 105 -19.04 6.54 2.29
C LEU A 105 -19.61 7.67 1.44
N PHE A 106 -18.74 8.29 0.66
CA PHE A 106 -19.11 9.24 -0.38
C PHE A 106 -19.01 8.59 -1.75
N ILE A 107 -20.01 8.81 -2.61
CA ILE A 107 -20.11 8.20 -3.93
C ILE A 107 -20.32 9.30 -4.97
N LEU A 108 -19.38 9.45 -5.90
CA LEU A 108 -19.52 10.30 -7.08
C LEU A 108 -20.16 9.50 -8.21
N ASP A 109 -21.28 9.96 -8.73
CA ASP A 109 -21.77 9.58 -10.05
C ASP A 109 -21.05 10.44 -11.08
N LYS A 110 -20.11 9.89 -11.85
CA LYS A 110 -19.27 10.63 -12.81
C LYS A 110 -20.07 11.24 -13.96
N ARG A 111 -21.16 10.59 -14.36
CA ARG A 111 -22.00 11.09 -15.47
C ARG A 111 -22.78 12.34 -15.08
N ARG A 112 -23.16 12.43 -13.77
CA ARG A 112 -23.92 13.56 -13.23
C ARG A 112 -23.04 14.59 -12.55
N ASP A 113 -21.76 14.26 -12.36
CA ASP A 113 -20.79 15.03 -11.58
C ASP A 113 -21.33 15.41 -10.18
N ARG A 114 -21.95 14.42 -9.51
CA ARG A 114 -22.66 14.66 -8.25
C ARG A 114 -22.28 13.62 -7.19
N TRP A 115 -21.89 14.13 -6.03
CA TRP A 115 -21.63 13.33 -4.83
C TRP A 115 -22.92 13.03 -4.05
N SER A 116 -22.98 11.83 -3.51
CA SER A 116 -23.96 11.41 -2.52
C SER A 116 -23.23 10.79 -1.34
N LYS A 117 -23.88 10.77 -0.16
CA LYS A 117 -23.30 10.26 1.09
C LYS A 117 -24.15 9.11 1.63
N ARG A 118 -23.47 8.06 2.08
CA ARG A 118 -24.08 6.92 2.78
C ARG A 118 -23.50 6.77 4.16
N LYS A 119 -24.36 6.77 5.18
CA LYS A 119 -24.05 6.39 6.57
C LYS A 119 -24.51 4.98 6.86
N PHE A 120 -23.81 4.31 7.76
CA PHE A 120 -24.10 2.95 8.22
C PHE A 120 -24.64 2.99 9.64
N GLY A 121 -25.79 2.37 9.87
CA GLY A 121 -26.46 2.44 11.19
C GLY A 121 -25.99 1.40 12.19
N LYS A 122 -25.53 0.23 11.72
CA LYS A 122 -25.05 -0.85 12.58
C LYS A 122 -23.66 -0.55 13.12
N GLY A 123 -23.44 -0.64 14.42
CA GLY A 123 -22.14 -0.47 15.07
C GLY A 123 -21.82 0.95 15.54
N GLY A 124 -22.79 1.89 15.53
CA GLY A 124 -22.62 3.24 16.05
C GLY A 124 -21.73 4.13 15.19
N GLN A 125 -21.16 5.17 15.77
CA GLN A 125 -20.37 6.19 15.06
C GLN A 125 -19.11 5.59 14.42
N LEU A 126 -18.41 4.69 15.09
CA LEU A 126 -17.18 4.05 14.58
C LEU A 126 -17.43 3.22 13.32
N SER A 127 -18.65 2.70 13.12
CA SER A 127 -18.98 1.96 11.91
C SER A 127 -19.07 2.84 10.66
N ASN A 128 -19.08 4.15 10.79
CA ASN A 128 -19.02 5.11 9.69
C ASN A 128 -17.59 5.47 9.29
N TRP A 129 -16.59 5.03 10.06
CA TRP A 129 -15.20 5.23 9.70
C TRP A 129 -14.78 4.18 8.67
N ILE A 130 -14.69 4.62 7.42
CA ILE A 130 -14.28 3.78 6.28
C ILE A 130 -12.77 3.84 6.18
N ARG A 131 -12.11 2.69 6.25
CA ARG A 131 -10.65 2.56 6.27
C ARG A 131 -10.06 2.04 4.96
N SER A 132 -10.83 1.25 4.23
CA SER A 132 -10.41 0.68 2.96
C SER A 132 -11.59 0.48 2.02
N ILE A 133 -11.35 0.59 0.71
CA ILE A 133 -12.35 0.34 -0.33
C ILE A 133 -11.66 -0.37 -1.48
N SER A 134 -12.31 -1.40 -2.04
CA SER A 134 -11.84 -2.06 -3.26
C SER A 134 -12.99 -2.34 -4.20
N TYR A 135 -12.84 -1.98 -5.47
CA TYR A 135 -13.78 -2.36 -6.51
C TYR A 135 -13.49 -3.77 -7.02
N ASP A 136 -14.48 -4.64 -6.94
CA ASP A 136 -14.45 -6.00 -7.47
C ASP A 136 -15.11 -6.02 -8.85
N LYS A 137 -14.29 -5.94 -9.89
CA LYS A 137 -14.75 -5.93 -11.28
C LYS A 137 -15.38 -7.25 -11.73
N TYR A 138 -15.11 -8.34 -11.04
CA TYR A 138 -15.61 -9.68 -11.40
C TYR A 138 -17.05 -9.87 -10.92
N ASP A 139 -17.35 -9.40 -9.71
CA ASP A 139 -18.69 -9.45 -9.14
C ASP A 139 -19.52 -8.20 -9.44
N ASP A 140 -18.93 -7.16 -10.03
CA ASP A 140 -19.50 -5.81 -10.13
C ASP A 140 -19.99 -5.31 -8.76
N ALA A 141 -19.05 -5.27 -7.82
CA ALA A 141 -19.30 -4.96 -6.42
C ALA A 141 -18.20 -4.06 -5.82
N VAL A 142 -18.51 -3.42 -4.71
CA VAL A 142 -17.54 -2.66 -3.93
C VAL A 142 -17.46 -3.23 -2.53
N TRP A 143 -16.26 -3.62 -2.13
CA TRP A 143 -15.96 -4.03 -0.78
C TRP A 143 -15.51 -2.80 0.03
N ILE A 144 -16.11 -2.61 1.20
CA ILE A 144 -15.94 -1.43 2.04
C ILE A 144 -15.56 -1.89 3.44
N GLY A 145 -14.28 -1.68 3.78
CA GLY A 145 -13.73 -1.97 5.09
C GLY A 145 -13.98 -0.81 6.05
N ARG A 146 -14.67 -1.10 7.15
CA ARG A 146 -15.00 -0.14 8.18
C ARG A 146 -14.18 -0.40 9.45
N PHE A 147 -14.15 0.56 10.34
CA PHE A 147 -13.56 0.35 11.66
C PHE A 147 -14.27 -0.79 12.42
N MET A 148 -15.56 -0.97 12.17
CA MET A 148 -16.35 -2.12 12.59
C MET A 148 -17.18 -2.59 11.40
N TYR A 149 -17.10 -3.87 11.10
CA TYR A 149 -17.80 -4.55 10.01
C TYR A 149 -17.18 -4.36 8.62
N LEU A 150 -17.38 -5.37 7.81
CA LEU A 150 -17.20 -5.35 6.36
C LEU A 150 -18.55 -5.07 5.69
N THR A 151 -18.55 -4.30 4.61
CA THR A 151 -19.76 -4.09 3.79
C THR A 151 -19.45 -4.44 2.33
N LYS A 152 -20.36 -5.16 1.66
CA LYS A 152 -20.38 -5.33 0.21
C LYS A 152 -21.50 -4.47 -0.36
N LEU A 153 -21.19 -3.60 -1.31
CA LEU A 153 -22.14 -2.93 -2.16
C LEU A 153 -22.23 -3.70 -3.48
N ASP A 154 -23.34 -4.34 -3.73
CA ASP A 154 -23.66 -4.95 -5.04
C ASP A 154 -24.17 -3.85 -5.98
N LEU A 155 -23.45 -3.59 -7.07
CA LEU A 155 -23.75 -2.49 -7.98
C LEU A 155 -24.95 -2.78 -8.89
N ARG A 156 -25.22 -4.05 -9.17
CA ARG A 156 -26.37 -4.46 -10.00
C ARG A 156 -27.70 -4.25 -9.26
N SER A 157 -27.77 -4.72 -8.02
CA SER A 157 -28.94 -4.57 -7.17
C SER A 157 -28.98 -3.25 -6.40
N ARG A 158 -27.85 -2.53 -6.31
CA ARG A 158 -27.63 -1.32 -5.50
C ARG A 158 -27.89 -1.54 -4.01
N ARG A 159 -27.64 -2.76 -3.51
CA ARG A 159 -27.85 -3.14 -2.12
C ARG A 159 -26.55 -3.23 -1.37
N PHE A 160 -26.62 -2.87 -0.10
CA PHE A 160 -25.52 -2.97 0.86
C PHE A 160 -25.77 -4.17 1.78
N TYR A 161 -24.75 -5.00 1.97
CA TYR A 161 -24.74 -6.15 2.85
C TYR A 161 -23.62 -5.99 3.86
N ASP A 162 -23.96 -6.04 5.16
CA ASP A 162 -23.02 -5.90 6.26
C ASP A 162 -22.66 -7.27 6.84
N TYR A 163 -21.35 -7.51 7.05
CA TYR A 163 -20.81 -8.75 7.58
C TYR A 163 -19.98 -8.48 8.82
N ASP A 164 -20.11 -9.36 9.81
CA ASP A 164 -19.32 -9.37 11.03
C ASP A 164 -18.25 -10.46 10.91
N LEU A 165 -16.98 -10.06 10.81
CA LEU A 165 -15.85 -10.98 10.70
C LEU A 165 -15.15 -11.21 12.03
N THR A 166 -15.79 -10.94 13.16
CA THR A 166 -15.24 -11.14 14.50
C THR A 166 -14.90 -12.60 14.73
N ARG A 167 -13.64 -12.89 15.07
CA ARG A 167 -13.14 -14.21 15.45
C ARG A 167 -12.79 -14.23 16.92
N ASP A 168 -13.15 -15.33 17.61
CA ASP A 168 -12.78 -15.59 19.01
C ASP A 168 -13.04 -14.42 19.95
N LYS A 169 -14.12 -13.66 19.73
CA LYS A 169 -14.51 -12.43 20.45
C LYS A 169 -13.49 -11.29 20.33
N ASN A 170 -12.52 -11.39 19.42
CA ASN A 170 -11.56 -10.33 19.17
C ASN A 170 -12.11 -9.36 18.11
N MET A 171 -12.61 -8.21 18.55
CA MET A 171 -13.19 -7.19 17.66
C MET A 171 -12.19 -6.62 16.66
N LYS A 172 -10.88 -6.72 16.91
CA LYS A 172 -9.84 -6.25 15.98
C LYS A 172 -9.79 -7.05 14.68
N THR A 173 -10.26 -8.31 14.69
CA THR A 173 -10.39 -9.12 13.47
C THR A 173 -11.52 -8.64 12.54
N ASN A 174 -12.38 -7.75 13.03
CA ASN A 174 -13.47 -7.11 12.30
C ASN A 174 -13.19 -5.64 11.93
N THR A 175 -11.99 -5.14 12.23
CA THR A 175 -11.51 -3.81 11.83
C THR A 175 -10.74 -3.94 10.51
N ILE A 176 -11.40 -3.65 9.39
CA ILE A 176 -10.87 -3.95 8.05
C ILE A 176 -10.01 -2.77 7.56
N LYS A 177 -8.71 -2.99 7.40
CA LYS A 177 -7.72 -1.97 7.01
C LYS A 177 -7.26 -2.08 5.55
N ALA A 178 -7.24 -3.29 5.00
CA ALA A 178 -6.83 -3.55 3.63
C ALA A 178 -7.82 -4.52 2.96
N ILE A 179 -8.11 -4.30 1.68
CA ILE A 179 -8.96 -5.18 0.87
C ILE A 179 -8.31 -5.38 -0.47
N THR A 180 -8.11 -6.63 -0.87
CA THR A 180 -7.53 -6.96 -2.18
C THR A 180 -8.34 -8.07 -2.85
N VAL A 181 -8.88 -7.78 -4.02
CA VAL A 181 -9.64 -8.73 -4.83
C VAL A 181 -8.69 -9.57 -5.67
N ASP A 182 -8.70 -10.87 -5.46
CA ASP A 182 -7.79 -11.84 -6.08
C ASP A 182 -8.52 -12.68 -7.12
N GLY A 183 -8.68 -12.11 -8.29
CA GLY A 183 -9.44 -12.71 -9.38
C GLY A 183 -10.94 -12.79 -9.08
N ASP A 184 -11.58 -13.75 -9.71
CA ASP A 184 -13.01 -14.03 -9.59
C ASP A 184 -13.39 -14.87 -8.35
N SER A 185 -12.39 -15.42 -7.66
CA SER A 185 -12.60 -16.48 -6.69
C SER A 185 -12.30 -16.09 -5.24
N ILE A 186 -11.36 -15.17 -5.00
CA ILE A 186 -10.87 -14.86 -3.65
C ILE A 186 -10.90 -13.36 -3.37
N VAL A 187 -11.18 -13.00 -2.12
CA VAL A 187 -10.93 -11.66 -1.58
C VAL A 187 -10.16 -11.78 -0.28
N TRP A 188 -9.15 -10.94 -0.11
CA TRP A 188 -8.34 -10.85 1.09
C TRP A 188 -8.72 -9.62 1.90
N PHE A 189 -8.94 -9.79 3.20
CA PHE A 189 -9.26 -8.70 4.13
C PHE A 189 -8.19 -8.64 5.22
N GLY A 190 -7.33 -7.64 5.18
CA GLY A 190 -6.38 -7.32 6.24
C GLY A 190 -7.05 -6.56 7.37
N THR A 191 -6.80 -6.98 8.61
CA THR A 191 -7.42 -6.44 9.81
C THR A 191 -6.39 -5.96 10.85
N GLU A 192 -6.84 -5.41 11.97
CA GLU A 192 -5.96 -5.07 13.10
C GLU A 192 -5.44 -6.28 13.87
N ALA A 193 -5.90 -7.50 13.56
CA ALA A 193 -5.47 -8.70 14.27
C ALA A 193 -5.42 -9.95 13.37
N GLY A 194 -5.06 -9.80 12.10
CA GLY A 194 -4.87 -10.91 11.17
C GLY A 194 -5.45 -10.67 9.78
N LEU A 195 -5.41 -11.71 8.97
CA LEU A 195 -5.79 -11.73 7.57
C LEU A 195 -6.89 -12.75 7.33
N HIS A 196 -8.03 -12.31 6.80
CA HIS A 196 -9.07 -13.21 6.28
C HIS A 196 -8.86 -13.45 4.79
N LYS A 197 -9.01 -14.71 4.38
CA LYS A 197 -9.15 -15.13 3.00
C LYS A 197 -10.58 -15.57 2.78
N TYR A 198 -11.30 -14.90 1.93
CA TYR A 198 -12.68 -15.24 1.56
C TYR A 198 -12.73 -15.99 0.22
N ASP A 199 -13.34 -17.17 0.21
CA ASP A 199 -13.64 -17.94 -0.99
C ASP A 199 -15.05 -17.56 -1.49
N LYS A 200 -15.13 -16.86 -2.64
CA LYS A 200 -16.37 -16.35 -3.22
C LYS A 200 -17.30 -17.46 -3.78
N SER A 201 -16.83 -18.71 -3.86
CA SER A 201 -17.68 -19.84 -4.25
C SER A 201 -18.82 -20.11 -3.25
N ARG A 202 -18.73 -19.52 -2.05
CA ARG A 202 -19.69 -19.67 -0.96
C ARG A 202 -20.13 -18.32 -0.43
N ALA A 203 -21.30 -18.25 0.19
CA ALA A 203 -21.69 -17.04 0.91
C ALA A 203 -20.78 -16.81 2.11
N ILE A 204 -20.38 -15.56 2.36
CA ILE A 204 -19.41 -15.19 3.39
C ILE A 204 -19.86 -15.55 4.82
N ASP A 205 -21.15 -15.77 5.04
CA ASP A 205 -21.73 -16.17 6.33
C ASP A 205 -21.52 -17.67 6.66
N TYR A 206 -21.00 -18.46 5.72
CA TYR A 206 -20.64 -19.87 6.00
C TYR A 206 -19.26 -19.95 6.65
N ASP A 207 -19.13 -20.75 7.69
CA ASP A 207 -17.89 -20.92 8.48
C ASP A 207 -16.68 -21.31 7.64
N ASP A 208 -16.92 -22.11 6.59
CA ASP A 208 -15.85 -22.60 5.70
C ASP A 208 -15.58 -21.70 4.49
N ALA A 209 -16.28 -20.57 4.35
CA ALA A 209 -16.01 -19.55 3.34
C ALA A 209 -14.81 -18.66 3.70
N LEU A 210 -14.47 -18.59 4.99
CA LEU A 210 -13.42 -17.73 5.53
C LEU A 210 -12.31 -18.55 6.18
N GLN A 211 -11.10 -18.45 5.63
CA GLN A 211 -9.87 -18.87 6.29
C GLN A 211 -9.20 -17.68 6.97
N PHE A 212 -8.71 -17.86 8.19
CA PHE A 212 -8.08 -16.82 8.98
C PHE A 212 -6.62 -17.13 9.27
N TYR A 213 -5.75 -16.13 9.16
CA TYR A 213 -4.33 -16.20 9.43
C TYR A 213 -3.97 -15.13 10.45
N ASP A 214 -3.45 -15.52 11.58
CA ASP A 214 -2.83 -14.66 12.59
C ASP A 214 -1.41 -15.18 12.89
N ASN A 215 -0.80 -14.83 14.00
CA ASN A 215 0.51 -15.34 14.42
C ASN A 215 0.46 -16.75 15.04
N SER A 216 -0.70 -17.43 15.03
CA SER A 216 -0.82 -18.84 15.40
C SER A 216 -0.27 -19.77 14.32
N PHE A 217 -0.01 -21.02 14.66
CA PHE A 217 0.42 -22.08 13.72
C PHE A 217 1.65 -21.73 12.87
N ASN A 218 2.55 -20.87 13.38
CA ASN A 218 3.74 -20.35 12.69
C ASN A 218 3.44 -19.47 11.47
N TYR A 219 2.20 -19.03 11.28
CA TYR A 219 1.95 -17.93 10.34
C TYR A 219 2.64 -16.66 10.84
N PHE A 220 3.15 -15.84 9.95
CA PHE A 220 3.96 -14.67 10.30
C PHE A 220 5.13 -15.02 11.24
N TYR A 221 5.68 -16.25 11.13
CA TYR A 221 6.72 -16.83 12.01
C TYR A 221 6.34 -16.95 13.49
N GLY A 222 5.07 -16.80 13.84
CA GLY A 222 4.61 -16.81 15.23
C GLY A 222 5.09 -15.61 16.05
N GLU A 223 5.53 -14.55 15.39
CA GLU A 223 6.12 -13.37 16.04
C GLU A 223 5.06 -12.37 16.49
N GLY A 224 5.37 -11.65 17.58
CA GLY A 224 4.52 -10.60 18.14
C GLY A 224 3.32 -11.12 18.93
N GLU A 225 2.63 -10.23 19.65
CA GLU A 225 1.37 -10.54 20.33
C GLU A 225 0.18 -10.52 19.37
N THR A 226 0.26 -9.70 18.32
CA THR A 226 -0.76 -9.60 17.28
C THR A 226 -0.15 -9.18 15.95
N VAL A 227 -0.87 -9.37 14.86
CA VAL A 227 -0.46 -8.97 13.50
C VAL A 227 -1.50 -8.01 12.92
N SER A 228 -1.17 -6.73 12.86
CA SER A 228 -2.02 -5.69 12.25
C SER A 228 -1.61 -5.50 10.79
N ILE A 229 -2.53 -5.78 9.87
CA ILE A 229 -2.27 -5.74 8.44
C ILE A 229 -2.53 -4.33 7.90
N SER A 230 -1.52 -3.69 7.36
CA SER A 230 -1.64 -2.36 6.74
C SER A 230 -1.94 -2.42 5.24
N SER A 231 -1.36 -3.40 4.54
CA SER A 231 -1.48 -3.52 3.09
C SER A 231 -1.39 -4.97 2.62
N VAL A 232 -2.10 -5.31 1.54
CA VAL A 232 -2.05 -6.63 0.88
C VAL A 232 -1.91 -6.42 -0.62
N LEU A 233 -0.88 -7.01 -1.22
CA LEU A 233 -0.56 -6.88 -2.63
C LEU A 233 -0.45 -8.26 -3.29
N LEU A 234 -1.05 -8.41 -4.48
CA LEU A 234 -1.04 -9.67 -5.23
C LEU A 234 0.17 -9.78 -6.15
N GLU A 235 0.74 -10.97 -6.15
CA GLU A 235 1.74 -11.38 -7.13
C GLU A 235 1.46 -12.81 -7.55
N GLN A 236 1.09 -13.07 -8.78
CA GLN A 236 0.78 -14.40 -9.33
C GLN A 236 0.49 -15.51 -8.28
N ASN A 237 1.56 -16.22 -7.83
CA ASN A 237 1.46 -17.32 -6.87
C ASN A 237 1.70 -16.89 -5.41
N ASN A 238 2.02 -15.61 -5.17
CA ASN A 238 2.31 -15.09 -3.85
C ASN A 238 1.38 -13.93 -3.51
N ILE A 239 1.30 -13.62 -2.24
CA ILE A 239 0.82 -12.34 -1.75
C ILE A 239 1.88 -11.69 -0.87
N TRP A 240 1.95 -10.37 -0.93
CA TRP A 240 2.79 -9.55 -0.09
C TRP A 240 1.91 -8.87 0.94
N ILE A 241 2.28 -8.96 2.20
CA ILE A 241 1.48 -8.53 3.33
C ILE A 241 2.34 -7.58 4.17
N GLY A 242 1.98 -6.30 4.17
CA GLY A 242 2.60 -5.30 5.00
C GLY A 242 1.95 -5.26 6.38
N LEU A 243 2.76 -5.20 7.43
CA LEU A 243 2.29 -5.08 8.80
C LEU A 243 2.58 -3.70 9.37
N ASP A 244 1.73 -3.27 10.31
CA ASP A 244 2.04 -2.15 11.18
C ASP A 244 3.15 -2.51 12.16
N GLU A 245 4.04 -1.57 12.42
CA GLU A 245 4.90 -1.60 13.59
C GLU A 245 4.26 -0.75 14.70
N PHE A 246 4.07 -1.33 15.87
CA PHE A 246 3.63 -0.64 17.07
C PHE A 246 4.27 -1.30 18.29
N ILE A 247 5.43 -0.77 18.68
CA ILE A 247 6.23 -1.27 19.80
C ILE A 247 6.51 -0.13 20.77
N THR A 248 6.24 -0.37 22.06
CA THR A 248 6.53 0.59 23.13
C THR A 248 7.44 -0.04 24.18
N GLU A 249 7.97 0.75 25.10
CA GLU A 249 8.75 0.22 26.23
C GLU A 249 7.91 -0.73 27.10
N GLU A 250 6.60 -0.45 27.23
CA GLU A 250 5.67 -1.27 28.00
C GLU A 250 5.26 -2.54 27.27
N ASN A 251 5.18 -2.50 25.91
CA ASN A 251 4.74 -3.61 25.06
C ASN A 251 5.71 -3.77 23.88
N PRO A 252 6.92 -4.29 24.09
CA PRO A 252 7.95 -4.38 23.06
C PRO A 252 7.69 -5.46 22.01
N GLU A 253 6.73 -6.37 22.27
CA GLU A 253 6.39 -7.49 21.40
C GLU A 253 5.01 -7.33 20.73
N TYR A 254 4.33 -6.19 20.88
CA TYR A 254 2.92 -6.05 20.49
C TYR A 254 2.71 -6.24 18.99
N ASN A 255 3.21 -5.33 18.15
CA ASN A 255 3.20 -5.44 16.68
C ASN A 255 4.62 -5.21 16.18
N LEU A 256 5.30 -6.25 15.79
CA LEU A 256 6.71 -6.17 15.37
C LEU A 256 6.90 -5.65 13.93
N GLY A 257 5.82 -5.52 13.17
CA GLY A 257 5.89 -5.08 11.80
C GLY A 257 6.54 -6.10 10.87
N GLY A 258 7.03 -5.61 9.75
CA GLY A 258 7.66 -6.37 8.69
C GLY A 258 6.79 -6.49 7.44
N LEU A 259 7.44 -6.86 6.37
CA LEU A 259 6.80 -7.22 5.11
C LEU A 259 6.93 -8.73 4.91
N TYR A 260 5.82 -9.39 4.66
CA TYR A 260 5.79 -10.84 4.47
C TYR A 260 5.40 -11.19 3.05
N LYS A 261 6.12 -12.14 2.45
CA LYS A 261 5.77 -12.83 1.21
C LYS A 261 5.24 -14.20 1.56
N PHE A 262 4.02 -14.50 1.16
CA PHE A 262 3.34 -15.76 1.41
C PHE A 262 3.00 -16.45 0.09
N ASN A 263 3.42 -17.72 -0.10
CA ASN A 263 3.21 -18.48 -1.33
C ASN A 263 1.81 -19.10 -1.44
N ARG A 264 0.86 -18.64 -0.62
CA ARG A 264 -0.55 -19.12 -0.55
C ARG A 264 -0.71 -20.58 -0.12
N ARG A 265 0.37 -21.24 0.27
CA ARG A 265 0.38 -22.60 0.80
C ARG A 265 0.85 -22.59 2.25
N ASN A 266 2.15 -22.72 2.49
CA ASN A 266 2.70 -22.80 3.85
C ASN A 266 4.03 -22.05 4.00
N GLU A 267 4.57 -21.44 2.93
CA GLU A 267 5.88 -20.78 2.98
C GLU A 267 5.73 -19.28 3.14
N TRP A 268 6.41 -18.77 4.15
CA TRP A 268 6.48 -17.38 4.49
C TRP A 268 7.93 -16.88 4.37
N THR A 269 8.13 -15.72 3.84
CA THR A 269 9.43 -15.03 3.82
C THR A 269 9.21 -13.64 4.41
N LYS A 270 10.03 -13.27 5.40
CA LYS A 270 9.98 -11.95 6.05
C LYS A 270 11.06 -11.04 5.50
N PHE A 271 10.71 -9.79 5.31
CA PHE A 271 11.62 -8.68 5.04
C PHE A 271 11.40 -7.62 6.14
N ASP A 272 12.48 -7.23 6.79
CA ASP A 272 12.52 -6.29 7.90
C ASP A 272 13.81 -5.45 7.84
N ASP A 273 14.15 -4.75 8.92
CA ASP A 273 15.39 -3.98 9.03
C ASP A 273 16.66 -4.85 8.86
N LYS A 274 16.60 -6.13 9.26
CA LYS A 274 17.71 -7.09 9.06
C LYS A 274 17.86 -7.51 7.59
N SER A 275 16.79 -7.40 6.83
CA SER A 275 16.77 -7.67 5.38
C SER A 275 17.14 -6.45 4.55
N GLY A 276 17.40 -5.29 5.18
CA GLY A 276 17.79 -4.04 4.54
C GLY A 276 16.67 -3.03 4.34
N LEU A 277 15.47 -3.23 4.91
CA LEU A 277 14.47 -2.19 5.01
C LEU A 277 14.89 -1.14 6.04
N SER A 278 14.54 0.11 5.82
CA SER A 278 14.86 1.24 6.71
C SER A 278 14.02 1.31 7.99
N GLY A 279 13.02 0.42 8.12
CA GLY A 279 12.12 0.28 9.27
C GLY A 279 11.24 -0.95 9.10
N ASN A 280 10.44 -1.27 10.13
CA ASN A 280 9.59 -2.46 10.13
C ASN A 280 8.11 -2.14 9.88
N GLY A 281 7.69 -0.88 9.98
CA GLY A 281 6.33 -0.47 9.65
C GLY A 281 6.16 -0.32 8.15
N ILE A 282 5.05 -0.85 7.61
CA ILE A 282 4.70 -0.76 6.20
C ILE A 282 3.44 0.09 6.05
N PHE A 283 3.52 1.21 5.32
CA PHE A 283 2.35 2.05 5.02
C PHE A 283 1.55 1.50 3.83
N CYS A 284 2.24 1.24 2.74
CA CYS A 284 1.61 0.89 1.46
C CYS A 284 2.53 0.04 0.60
N LEU A 285 1.93 -0.67 -0.34
CA LEU A 285 2.59 -1.55 -1.30
C LEU A 285 2.04 -1.30 -2.70
N GLU A 286 2.93 -1.37 -3.71
CA GLU A 286 2.55 -1.41 -5.12
C GLU A 286 3.53 -2.29 -5.90
N ARG A 287 3.13 -2.77 -7.09
CA ARG A 287 3.96 -3.65 -7.90
C ARG A 287 4.17 -3.11 -9.30
N THR A 288 5.41 -3.18 -9.77
CA THR A 288 5.77 -2.98 -11.15
C THR A 288 6.66 -4.13 -11.63
N GLY A 289 6.13 -4.97 -12.51
CA GLY A 289 6.87 -6.16 -12.98
C GLY A 289 7.38 -7.04 -11.84
N LYS A 290 8.72 -7.12 -11.71
CA LYS A 290 9.40 -7.89 -10.64
C LYS A 290 9.74 -7.07 -9.39
N TYR A 291 9.32 -5.81 -9.31
CA TYR A 291 9.62 -4.94 -8.19
C TYR A 291 8.39 -4.70 -7.33
N ILE A 292 8.57 -4.82 -6.03
CA ILE A 292 7.60 -4.43 -5.01
C ILE A 292 8.05 -3.10 -4.43
N TRP A 293 7.23 -2.09 -4.56
CA TRP A 293 7.43 -0.74 -4.02
C TRP A 293 6.79 -0.66 -2.65
N ILE A 294 7.47 -0.01 -1.71
CA ILE A 294 7.13 -0.08 -0.30
C ILE A 294 7.28 1.30 0.32
N GLY A 295 6.21 1.84 0.89
CA GLY A 295 6.28 2.95 1.83
C GLY A 295 6.65 2.42 3.22
N VAL A 296 7.81 2.81 3.73
CA VAL A 296 8.38 2.29 4.99
C VAL A 296 8.27 3.33 6.10
N TYR A 297 7.99 2.88 7.33
CA TYR A 297 8.07 3.71 8.52
C TYR A 297 8.66 2.95 9.71
N GLN A 298 8.99 3.69 10.75
CA GLN A 298 9.39 3.15 12.04
C GLN A 298 8.57 3.79 13.15
N PHE A 299 8.11 3.00 14.10
CA PHE A 299 7.42 3.50 15.28
C PHE A 299 8.42 3.95 16.35
N GLY A 300 8.24 5.16 16.90
CA GLY A 300 9.08 5.70 17.95
C GLY A 300 8.72 5.15 19.33
N LYS A 301 9.56 4.28 19.87
CA LYS A 301 9.29 3.57 21.15
C LYS A 301 9.02 4.48 22.35
N SER A 302 9.76 5.59 22.46
CA SER A 302 9.65 6.52 23.59
C SER A 302 8.57 7.58 23.41
N THR A 303 8.39 8.09 22.19
CA THR A 303 7.47 9.19 21.87
C THR A 303 6.15 8.71 21.33
N LYS A 304 6.06 7.42 20.92
CA LYS A 304 4.93 6.86 20.18
C LYS A 304 4.64 7.56 18.85
N ASP A 305 5.65 8.23 18.30
CA ASP A 305 5.56 8.87 16.99
C ASP A 305 5.86 7.86 15.87
N ILE A 306 5.26 8.09 14.73
CA ILE A 306 5.54 7.34 13.51
C ILE A 306 6.49 8.16 12.66
N TYR A 307 7.66 7.58 12.35
CA TYR A 307 8.65 8.22 11.51
C TYR A 307 8.67 7.58 10.14
N GLY A 308 8.39 8.35 9.09
CA GLY A 308 8.60 7.94 7.70
C GLY A 308 10.07 7.57 7.47
N ARG A 309 10.29 6.50 6.73
CA ARG A 309 11.60 5.96 6.37
C ARG A 309 11.81 5.91 4.86
N GLY A 310 10.92 6.59 4.12
CA GLY A 310 11.04 6.75 2.69
C GLY A 310 10.46 5.60 1.87
N LEU A 311 10.89 5.56 0.64
CA LEU A 311 10.46 4.63 -0.39
C LEU A 311 11.54 3.56 -0.62
N ALA A 312 11.15 2.30 -0.56
CA ALA A 312 12.02 1.18 -0.90
C ALA A 312 11.42 0.35 -2.04
N ILE A 313 12.28 -0.39 -2.75
CA ILE A 313 11.87 -1.42 -3.70
C ILE A 313 12.55 -2.75 -3.37
N ILE A 314 11.84 -3.84 -3.53
CA ILE A 314 12.37 -5.19 -3.46
C ILE A 314 12.26 -5.85 -4.83
N ASN A 315 13.36 -6.42 -5.30
CA ASN A 315 13.30 -7.34 -6.42
C ASN A 315 12.72 -8.68 -5.92
N ASN A 316 11.52 -9.04 -6.36
CA ASN A 316 10.78 -10.21 -5.86
C ASN A 316 11.43 -11.57 -6.24
N ILE A 317 12.39 -11.55 -7.18
CA ILE A 317 13.13 -12.75 -7.62
C ILE A 317 14.39 -12.96 -6.76
N THR A 318 15.17 -11.88 -6.54
CA THR A 318 16.45 -11.96 -5.82
C THR A 318 16.32 -11.66 -4.33
N GLY A 319 15.25 -10.99 -3.90
CA GLY A 319 15.10 -10.48 -2.54
C GLY A 319 15.94 -9.23 -2.24
N GLU A 320 16.63 -8.67 -3.24
CA GLU A 320 17.45 -7.47 -3.07
C GLU A 320 16.57 -6.26 -2.76
N VAL A 321 16.89 -5.56 -1.66
CA VAL A 321 16.23 -4.33 -1.21
C VAL A 321 17.05 -3.13 -1.65
N LYS A 322 16.39 -2.10 -2.20
CA LYS A 322 17.00 -0.80 -2.53
C LYS A 322 16.13 0.33 -2.03
N GLU A 323 16.76 1.33 -1.42
CA GLU A 323 16.08 2.60 -1.10
C GLU A 323 16.03 3.50 -2.33
N ILE A 324 14.92 4.19 -2.52
CA ILE A 324 14.75 5.27 -3.49
C ILE A 324 14.77 6.57 -2.74
N ARG A 325 15.84 7.36 -2.94
CA ARG A 325 16.03 8.66 -2.30
C ARG A 325 15.87 9.79 -3.30
N ASN A 326 15.14 10.82 -2.91
CA ASN A 326 15.03 12.07 -3.64
C ASN A 326 14.79 13.21 -2.66
N GLU A 327 15.52 14.31 -2.80
CA GLU A 327 15.47 15.44 -1.86
C GLU A 327 14.11 16.13 -1.78
N ASN A 328 13.28 16.02 -2.83
CA ASN A 328 11.95 16.63 -2.89
C ASN A 328 10.84 15.69 -2.38
N LEU A 329 11.15 14.41 -2.17
CA LEU A 329 10.18 13.42 -1.72
C LEU A 329 10.23 13.32 -0.19
N SER A 330 9.09 13.50 0.47
CA SER A 330 9.00 13.26 1.91
C SER A 330 9.27 11.80 2.27
N ASP A 331 9.85 11.56 3.44
CA ASP A 331 10.07 10.21 3.96
C ASP A 331 8.78 9.48 4.37
N SER A 332 7.65 10.20 4.55
CA SER A 332 6.34 9.61 4.87
C SER A 332 5.57 9.26 3.60
N ILE A 333 5.83 8.08 3.06
CA ILE A 333 5.16 7.55 1.86
C ILE A 333 3.89 6.82 2.29
N LEU A 334 2.73 7.44 2.09
CA LEU A 334 1.43 6.97 2.58
C LEU A 334 0.65 6.15 1.55
N ALA A 335 0.84 6.44 0.25
CA ALA A 335 0.13 5.80 -0.83
C ALA A 335 1.00 5.60 -2.07
N LEU A 336 0.78 4.50 -2.77
CA LEU A 336 1.41 4.17 -4.03
C LEU A 336 0.35 3.69 -5.02
N TYR A 337 0.49 4.07 -6.28
CA TYR A 337 -0.36 3.59 -7.37
C TYR A 337 0.40 3.59 -8.68
N PHE A 338 0.39 2.48 -9.41
CA PHE A 338 0.99 2.37 -10.74
C PHE A 338 -0.09 2.40 -11.83
N ASP A 339 -0.03 3.37 -12.73
CA ASP A 339 -1.00 3.55 -13.82
C ASP A 339 -0.66 2.79 -15.12
N GLY A 340 0.39 1.95 -15.09
CA GLY A 340 0.93 1.27 -16.25
C GLY A 340 2.13 1.97 -16.88
N LYS A 341 2.37 3.24 -16.56
CA LYS A 341 3.47 4.06 -17.04
C LYS A 341 4.19 4.82 -15.93
N ASN A 342 3.42 5.39 -15.02
CA ASN A 342 3.92 6.23 -13.93
C ASN A 342 3.66 5.57 -12.59
N MET A 343 4.62 5.70 -11.67
CA MET A 343 4.39 5.48 -10.25
C MET A 343 3.93 6.80 -9.61
N TRP A 344 2.74 6.76 -9.03
CA TRP A 344 2.17 7.86 -8.26
C TRP A 344 2.44 7.63 -6.78
N VAL A 345 2.93 8.65 -6.10
CA VAL A 345 3.38 8.58 -4.71
C VAL A 345 2.66 9.64 -3.90
N GLY A 346 1.87 9.22 -2.93
CA GLY A 346 1.22 10.09 -1.95
C GLY A 346 2.06 10.16 -0.67
N THR A 347 2.23 11.36 -0.17
CA THR A 347 3.01 11.64 1.04
C THR A 347 2.24 12.54 2.00
N ASN A 348 2.81 12.77 3.19
CA ASN A 348 2.26 13.74 4.14
C ASN A 348 2.41 15.22 3.69
N THR A 349 3.15 15.48 2.61
CA THR A 349 3.39 16.84 2.08
C THR A 349 2.88 17.07 0.67
N GLY A 350 2.45 16.03 -0.04
CA GLY A 350 1.97 16.16 -1.41
C GLY A 350 1.80 14.85 -2.15
N ALA A 351 1.53 14.97 -3.45
CA ALA A 351 1.56 13.85 -4.38
C ALA A 351 2.57 14.09 -5.50
N TYR A 352 3.27 13.06 -5.86
CA TYR A 352 4.35 13.06 -6.83
C TYR A 352 4.12 12.00 -7.90
N LYS A 353 4.65 12.25 -9.08
CA LYS A 353 4.64 11.32 -10.21
C LYS A 353 6.07 11.01 -10.64
N LEU A 354 6.40 9.73 -10.75
CA LEU A 354 7.64 9.23 -11.32
C LEU A 354 7.35 8.48 -12.61
N GLU A 355 7.83 8.98 -13.74
CA GLU A 355 7.67 8.31 -15.03
C GLU A 355 8.67 7.16 -15.16
N LEU A 356 8.17 5.92 -15.32
CA LEU A 356 8.99 4.71 -15.44
C LEU A 356 9.29 4.40 -16.93
N THR A 357 9.99 5.32 -17.58
CA THR A 357 10.42 5.21 -18.99
C THR A 357 11.93 5.36 -19.12
N ASN A 358 12.47 5.09 -20.31
CA ASN A 358 13.89 5.20 -20.64
C ASN A 358 14.79 4.46 -19.62
N GLU A 359 15.63 5.16 -18.88
CA GLU A 359 16.56 4.60 -17.89
C GLU A 359 15.86 3.83 -16.77
N LEU A 360 14.61 4.21 -16.43
CA LEU A 360 13.78 3.58 -15.41
C LEU A 360 12.83 2.50 -15.98
N SER A 361 12.85 2.25 -17.28
CA SER A 361 11.96 1.26 -17.93
C SER A 361 12.11 -0.14 -17.33
N HIS A 362 13.31 -0.49 -16.86
CA HIS A 362 13.55 -1.75 -16.17
C HIS A 362 12.74 -1.93 -14.89
N LEU A 363 12.27 -0.83 -14.28
CA LEU A 363 11.40 -0.84 -13.09
C LEU A 363 9.92 -1.00 -13.44
N SER A 364 9.49 -0.69 -14.67
CA SER A 364 8.08 -0.81 -15.09
C SER A 364 7.64 -2.25 -15.35
N GLY A 365 8.61 -3.16 -15.52
CA GLY A 365 8.33 -4.58 -15.77
C GLY A 365 8.09 -4.91 -17.26
N ASN A 366 8.39 -3.98 -18.16
CA ASN A 366 8.38 -4.19 -19.60
C ASN A 366 9.76 -4.65 -20.09
#